data_24c0a53523f872e85fddb48b0729aa50
#
_entry.id   24c0a53523f872e85fddb48b0729aa50
#
_cell.length_a   1.000
_cell.length_b   1.000
_cell.length_c   1.000
_cell.angle_alpha   90.00
_cell.angle_beta   90.00
_cell.angle_gamma   90.00
#
_symmetry.space_group_name_H-M   'P 1'
#
loop_
_entity.id
_entity.type
_entity.pdbx_description
1 polymer ?
#
loop_
_entity_poly.entity_id
_entity_poly.type
_entity_poly.pdbx_seq_one_letter_code
_entity_poly.pdbx_strand_id
1 'polypeptide(L)'
;MCCTVEQGCSILRPDWLVNSTFIGYNTTGSVKYQIWDKKGFQDNYYWQVDATQVPYIIDQHPNDIMVFNISTFSKTVDPSVFVLPSYCSKDHKCPPPSCDF
;
A
#
# COMPACT_ATOMS: atom_id res chain seq x y z
N MET A 1 16.66 -15.00 -4.26
CA MET A 1 15.85 -15.77 -5.22
C MET A 1 14.73 -14.89 -5.75
N CYS A 2 14.50 -14.91 -7.04
CA CYS A 2 13.39 -14.17 -7.66
C CYS A 2 12.30 -15.15 -8.06
N CYS A 3 11.04 -14.82 -7.77
CA CYS A 3 9.91 -15.58 -8.26
C CYS A 3 8.74 -14.66 -8.56
N THR A 4 7.86 -15.09 -9.47
CA THR A 4 6.63 -14.37 -9.82
C THR A 4 5.50 -14.84 -8.92
N VAL A 5 4.88 -13.91 -8.19
CA VAL A 5 3.72 -14.21 -7.36
C VAL A 5 2.47 -14.40 -8.22
N GLU A 6 1.48 -15.10 -7.69
CA GLU A 6 0.22 -15.32 -8.38
C GLU A 6 -0.58 -14.03 -8.54
N GLN A 7 -1.54 -14.09 -9.44
CA GLN A 7 -2.47 -12.98 -9.65
C GLN A 7 -3.23 -12.67 -8.35
N GLY A 8 -3.29 -11.39 -8.01
CA GLY A 8 -3.87 -10.93 -6.75
C GLY A 8 -2.83 -10.50 -5.72
N CYS A 9 -1.59 -10.95 -5.87
CA CYS A 9 -0.47 -10.56 -5.02
C CYS A 9 0.30 -9.41 -5.68
N SER A 10 -0.23 -8.22 -5.68
CA SER A 10 0.41 -7.08 -6.29
C SER A 10 0.30 -5.86 -5.38
N ILE A 11 0.94 -4.78 -5.78
CA ILE A 11 0.74 -3.49 -5.13
C ILE A 11 -0.73 -3.10 -5.19
N LEU A 12 -1.17 -2.28 -4.25
CA LEU A 12 -2.53 -1.78 -4.21
C LEU A 12 -2.88 -1.05 -5.51
N ARG A 13 -4.05 -1.34 -6.05
CA ARG A 13 -4.56 -0.65 -7.24
C ARG A 13 -4.91 0.80 -6.90
N PRO A 14 -4.86 1.72 -7.86
CA PRO A 14 -5.23 3.13 -7.63
C PRO A 14 -6.66 3.31 -7.10
N ASP A 15 -7.55 2.38 -7.40
CA ASP A 15 -8.96 2.40 -7.02
C ASP A 15 -9.29 1.56 -5.78
N TRP A 16 -8.29 1.15 -5.00
CA TRP A 16 -8.50 0.22 -3.90
C TRP A 16 -9.40 0.76 -2.78
N LEU A 17 -9.52 2.08 -2.65
CA LEU A 17 -10.38 2.73 -1.65
C LEU A 17 -11.83 2.92 -2.10
N VAL A 18 -12.19 2.48 -3.31
CA VAL A 18 -13.60 2.52 -3.75
C VAL A 18 -14.47 1.75 -2.76
N ASN A 19 -15.60 2.35 -2.36
CA ASN A 19 -16.50 1.82 -1.32
C ASN A 19 -15.90 1.78 0.10
N SER A 20 -14.82 2.53 0.35
CA SER A 20 -14.35 2.73 1.72
C SER A 20 -15.24 3.71 2.48
N THR A 21 -15.20 3.65 3.81
CA THR A 21 -15.96 4.52 4.69
C THR A 21 -15.03 5.56 5.29
N PHE A 22 -15.43 6.84 5.20
CA PHE A 22 -14.71 7.91 5.88
C PHE A 22 -14.93 7.80 7.38
N ILE A 23 -13.85 7.67 8.15
CA ILE A 23 -13.90 7.52 9.62
C ILE A 23 -13.81 8.86 10.33
N GLY A 24 -12.97 9.76 9.84
CA GLY A 24 -12.77 11.07 10.46
C GLY A 24 -11.37 11.60 10.27
N TYR A 25 -10.99 12.51 11.16
CA TYR A 25 -9.68 13.17 11.13
C TYR A 25 -8.88 12.83 12.38
N ASN A 26 -7.57 12.85 12.23
CA ASN A 26 -6.63 12.85 13.34
C ASN A 26 -5.59 13.92 13.10
N THR A 27 -5.24 14.69 14.13
CA THR A 27 -4.19 15.68 14.06
C THR A 27 -3.04 15.26 14.97
N THR A 28 -1.86 15.09 14.38
CA THR A 28 -0.63 14.77 15.10
C THR A 28 0.39 15.87 14.81
N GLY A 29 0.82 16.57 15.85
CA GLY A 29 1.65 17.76 15.67
C GLY A 29 0.89 18.84 14.88
N SER A 30 1.49 19.30 13.78
CA SER A 30 0.87 20.29 12.89
C SER A 30 0.18 19.66 11.67
N VAL A 31 0.12 18.33 11.57
CA VAL A 31 -0.40 17.65 10.40
C VAL A 31 -1.76 17.03 10.70
N LYS A 32 -2.73 17.35 9.86
CA LYS A 32 -4.08 16.78 9.88
C LYS A 32 -4.17 15.66 8.86
N TYR A 33 -4.73 14.52 9.28
CA TYR A 33 -4.90 13.34 8.46
C TYR A 33 -6.38 13.01 8.29
N GLN A 34 -6.76 12.53 7.11
CA GLN A 34 -8.03 11.85 6.87
C GLN A 34 -7.84 10.36 7.10
N ILE A 35 -8.83 9.71 7.69
CA ILE A 35 -8.82 8.28 7.96
C ILE A 35 -10.00 7.63 7.24
N TRP A 36 -9.70 6.58 6.48
CA TRP A 36 -10.66 5.78 5.73
C TRP A 36 -10.57 4.32 6.14
N ASP A 37 -11.71 3.64 6.20
CA ASP A 37 -11.78 2.21 6.46
C ASP A 37 -12.24 1.47 5.20
N LYS A 38 -11.40 0.59 4.69
CA LYS A 38 -11.72 -0.32 3.60
C LYS A 38 -11.94 -1.72 4.17
N LYS A 39 -13.17 -2.19 4.13
CA LYS A 39 -13.51 -3.55 4.52
C LYS A 39 -12.95 -4.54 3.50
N GLY A 40 -12.29 -5.57 3.99
CA GLY A 40 -11.79 -6.70 3.24
C GLY A 40 -11.88 -7.93 4.11
N PHE A 41 -10.90 -8.80 4.05
CA PHE A 41 -10.79 -9.92 4.99
C PHE A 41 -10.70 -9.42 6.44
N GLN A 42 -10.11 -8.25 6.61
CA GLN A 42 -10.05 -7.50 7.86
C GLN A 42 -10.28 -6.01 7.57
N ASP A 43 -10.39 -5.19 8.59
CA ASP A 43 -10.46 -3.75 8.41
C ASP A 43 -9.08 -3.23 8.00
N ASN A 44 -9.05 -2.43 6.93
CA ASN A 44 -7.85 -1.78 6.44
C ASN A 44 -8.03 -0.28 6.60
N TYR A 45 -7.40 0.28 7.61
CA TYR A 45 -7.44 1.72 7.82
C TYR A 45 -6.35 2.41 7.01
N TYR A 46 -6.76 3.40 6.25
CA TYR A 46 -5.86 4.20 5.43
C TYR A 46 -5.86 5.64 5.91
N TRP A 47 -4.68 6.16 6.15
CA TRP A 47 -4.47 7.54 6.57
C TRP A 47 -3.73 8.30 5.48
N GLN A 48 -4.24 9.49 5.15
CA GLN A 48 -3.57 10.39 4.23
C GLN A 48 -3.55 11.81 4.78
N VAL A 49 -2.55 12.58 4.38
CA VAL A 49 -2.49 14.00 4.71
C VAL A 49 -3.68 14.72 4.09
N ASP A 50 -4.44 15.46 4.91
CA ASP A 50 -5.67 16.11 4.47
C ASP A 50 -5.43 17.12 3.33
N ALA A 51 -4.38 17.94 3.45
CA ALA A 51 -4.10 19.01 2.49
C ALA A 51 -3.55 18.50 1.14
N THR A 52 -2.85 17.38 1.12
CA THR A 52 -2.07 16.93 -0.04
C THR A 52 -2.47 15.55 -0.55
N GLN A 53 -3.23 14.78 0.24
CA GLN A 53 -3.58 13.38 0.00
C GLN A 53 -2.36 12.44 -0.06
N VAL A 54 -1.23 12.87 0.46
CA VAL A 54 -0.04 12.02 0.56
C VAL A 54 -0.31 10.87 1.52
N PRO A 55 -0.02 9.61 1.13
CA PRO A 55 -0.20 8.45 2.00
C PRO A 55 0.65 8.55 3.27
N TYR A 56 0.07 8.17 4.41
CA TYR A 56 0.78 8.17 5.68
C TYR A 56 0.80 6.80 6.34
N ILE A 57 -0.36 6.18 6.55
CA ILE A 57 -0.46 4.87 7.22
C ILE A 57 -1.40 3.97 6.44
N ILE A 58 -1.01 2.70 6.31
CA ILE A 58 -1.94 1.60 6.02
C ILE A 58 -1.87 0.67 7.21
N ASP A 59 -2.99 0.57 7.95
CA ASP A 59 -3.11 -0.25 9.14
C ASP A 59 -4.05 -1.42 8.85
N GLN A 60 -3.48 -2.61 8.76
CA GLN A 60 -4.19 -3.88 8.60
C GLN A 60 -4.26 -4.58 9.97
N HIS A 61 -4.82 -3.86 10.92
CA HIS A 61 -4.91 -4.33 12.31
C HIS A 61 -5.59 -5.73 12.41
N PRO A 62 -5.06 -6.65 13.23
CA PRO A 62 -3.90 -6.53 14.11
C PRO A 62 -2.57 -6.97 13.47
N ASN A 63 -2.53 -7.28 12.18
CA ASN A 63 -1.41 -7.99 11.56
C ASN A 63 -0.25 -7.08 11.17
N ASP A 64 -0.53 -6.04 10.38
CA ASP A 64 0.53 -5.20 9.82
C ASP A 64 0.18 -3.72 9.88
N ILE A 65 1.17 -2.90 10.17
CA ILE A 65 1.07 -1.44 10.07
C ILE A 65 2.22 -0.94 9.22
N MET A 66 1.90 -0.28 8.11
CA MET A 66 2.88 0.36 7.23
C MET A 66 2.81 1.88 7.44
N VAL A 67 3.91 2.46 7.88
CA VAL A 67 4.02 3.91 8.07
C VAL A 67 4.96 4.47 7.02
N PHE A 68 4.46 5.37 6.20
CA PHE A 68 5.23 6.00 5.13
C PHE A 68 5.85 7.32 5.60
N ASN A 69 7.07 7.58 5.19
CA ASN A 69 7.69 8.88 5.41
C ASN A 69 7.13 9.88 4.38
N ILE A 70 6.23 10.75 4.84
CA ILE A 70 5.56 11.72 3.96
C ILE A 70 6.53 12.68 3.27
N SER A 71 7.70 12.94 3.86
CA SER A 71 8.69 13.84 3.29
C SER A 71 9.41 13.27 2.07
N THR A 72 9.37 11.94 1.88
CA THR A 72 10.02 11.27 0.75
C THR A 72 9.05 10.92 -0.38
N PHE A 73 7.78 11.25 -0.22
CA PHE A 73 6.78 10.98 -1.26
C PHE A 73 7.10 11.77 -2.53
N SER A 74 7.02 11.09 -3.67
CA SER A 74 7.21 11.70 -4.99
C SER A 74 6.19 11.14 -5.97
N LYS A 75 5.64 11.99 -6.82
CA LYS A 75 4.80 11.60 -7.96
C LYS A 75 5.61 11.23 -9.18
N THR A 76 6.93 11.48 -9.13
CA THR A 76 7.86 11.16 -10.22
C THR A 76 8.55 9.85 -9.87
N VAL A 77 8.49 8.87 -10.78
CA VAL A 77 9.08 7.56 -10.60
C VAL A 77 10.18 7.37 -11.65
N ASP A 78 11.36 6.93 -11.20
CA ASP A 78 12.43 6.49 -12.10
C ASP A 78 12.02 5.13 -12.70
N PRO A 79 11.86 5.04 -14.05
CA PRO A 79 11.44 3.79 -14.68
C PRO A 79 12.39 2.61 -14.41
N SER A 80 13.65 2.88 -14.07
CA SER A 80 14.63 1.83 -13.78
C SER A 80 14.27 0.96 -12.58
N VAL A 81 13.44 1.46 -11.66
CA VAL A 81 12.97 0.67 -10.49
C VAL A 81 12.09 -0.52 -10.87
N PHE A 82 11.53 -0.51 -12.09
CA PHE A 82 10.69 -1.59 -12.61
C PHE A 82 11.45 -2.57 -13.52
N VAL A 83 12.73 -2.35 -13.73
CA VAL A 83 13.56 -3.25 -14.53
C VAL A 83 13.98 -4.43 -13.68
N LEU A 84 13.63 -5.64 -14.13
CA LEU A 84 14.04 -6.86 -13.44
C LEU A 84 15.56 -7.04 -13.55
N PRO A 85 16.24 -7.44 -12.47
CA PRO A 85 17.62 -7.87 -12.55
C PRO A 85 17.78 -9.02 -13.57
N SER A 86 18.94 -9.12 -14.21
CA SER A 86 19.20 -10.11 -15.24
C SER A 86 19.08 -11.57 -14.75
N TYR A 87 19.25 -11.78 -13.45
CA TYR A 87 19.12 -13.10 -12.82
C TYR A 87 17.66 -13.45 -12.44
N CYS A 88 16.69 -12.57 -12.72
CA CYS A 88 15.26 -12.82 -12.47
C CYS A 88 14.54 -13.22 -13.75
N SER A 89 13.66 -14.22 -13.67
CA SER A 89 12.79 -14.65 -14.74
C SER A 89 11.32 -14.53 -14.36
N LYS A 90 10.51 -14.02 -15.27
CA LYS A 90 9.05 -13.96 -15.11
C LYS A 90 8.39 -15.35 -15.08
N ASP A 91 9.10 -16.36 -15.59
CA ASP A 91 8.57 -17.72 -15.70
C ASP A 91 8.76 -18.53 -14.42
N HIS A 92 9.57 -18.05 -13.50
CA HIS A 92 9.81 -18.71 -12.23
C HIS A 92 8.68 -18.32 -11.25
N LYS A 93 7.76 -19.25 -11.00
CA LYS A 93 6.64 -19.04 -10.05
C LYS A 93 7.08 -19.22 -8.61
N CYS A 94 6.56 -18.39 -7.73
CA CYS A 94 6.73 -18.60 -6.29
C CYS A 94 5.96 -19.83 -5.83
N PRO A 95 6.46 -20.60 -4.83
CA PRO A 95 5.67 -21.69 -4.27
C PRO A 95 4.45 -21.14 -3.52
N PRO A 96 3.29 -21.84 -3.56
CA PRO A 96 2.12 -21.48 -2.77
C PRO A 96 2.32 -21.79 -1.27
N PRO A 97 1.60 -21.12 -0.33
CA PRO A 97 0.78 -19.95 -0.58
C PRO A 97 1.66 -18.72 -0.80
N SER A 98 1.35 -17.93 -1.81
CA SER A 98 2.17 -16.77 -2.13
C SER A 98 1.62 -15.46 -1.58
N CYS A 99 0.34 -15.39 -1.27
CA CYS A 99 -0.28 -14.19 -0.71
C CYS A 99 -1.48 -14.53 0.17
N ASP A 100 -1.38 -14.14 1.42
CA ASP A 100 -2.48 -14.13 2.38
C ASP A 100 -2.75 -12.67 2.79
N PHE A 101 -3.54 -11.98 1.99
CA PHE A 101 -3.99 -10.62 2.30
C PHE A 101 -5.46 -10.59 2.70
#